data_381df83d61f39055b1a190f0c8df8791
#
_entry.id   381df83d61f39055b1a190f0c8df8791
#
_cell.length_a   1.000
_cell.length_b   1.000
_cell.length_c   1.000
_cell.angle_alpha   90.00
_cell.angle_beta   90.00
_cell.angle_gamma   90.00
#
_symmetry.space_group_name_H-M   'P 1'
#
loop_
_entity.id
_entity.type
_entity.pdbx_description
1 polymer ?
#
loop_
_entity_poly.entity_id
_entity_poly.type
_entity_poly.pdbx_seq_one_letter_code
_entity_poly.pdbx_strand_id
1 'polypeptide(L)'
;MARPAIICSLIVLASGVPIGPGYSAVRDCADFVENAGAGPTEKEAKIKALDGWTKKVETLGMAQVRWQMAADRSLRCQANGGSYDCFARARPCVIKQVAPEDWRPQYPRDVPSTRRP
;
A
#
# COMPACT_ATOMS: atom_id res chain seq x y z
N MET A 1 56.25 -3.14 -27.19
CA MET A 1 55.09 -3.76 -27.79
C MET A 1 53.84 -3.09 -27.29
N ALA A 2 53.17 -2.43 -28.17
CA ALA A 2 51.97 -1.74 -27.80
C ALA A 2 50.83 -2.75 -27.67
N ARG A 3 50.23 -2.74 -26.54
CA ARG A 3 49.03 -3.52 -26.38
C ARG A 3 47.83 -2.64 -26.77
N PRO A 4 46.98 -3.16 -27.59
CA PRO A 4 45.76 -2.43 -27.82
C PRO A 4 45.01 -2.41 -26.52
N ALA A 5 44.74 -1.24 -26.07
CA ALA A 5 43.82 -1.05 -24.97
C ALA A 5 42.44 -1.48 -25.45
N ILE A 6 41.97 -2.56 -24.94
CA ILE A 6 40.60 -2.93 -25.18
C ILE A 6 39.76 -1.98 -24.33
N ILE A 7 39.32 -0.98 -24.99
CA ILE A 7 38.34 -0.11 -24.36
C ILE A 7 37.01 -0.84 -24.44
N CYS A 8 36.69 -1.52 -23.39
CA CYS A 8 35.31 -1.95 -23.26
C CYS A 8 34.48 -0.71 -23.04
N SER A 9 33.99 -0.20 -24.10
CA SER A 9 32.90 0.77 -24.00
C SER A 9 31.73 0.03 -23.45
N LEU A 10 31.58 0.10 -22.17
CA LEU A 10 30.33 -0.25 -21.56
C LEU A 10 29.32 0.78 -22.00
N ILE A 11 28.67 0.46 -23.08
CA ILE A 11 27.48 1.20 -23.43
C ILE A 11 26.45 0.78 -22.40
N VAL A 12 26.40 1.54 -21.35
CA VAL A 12 25.27 1.45 -20.45
C VAL A 12 24.11 2.02 -21.26
N LEU A 13 23.44 1.11 -21.90
CA LEU A 13 22.13 1.45 -22.39
C LEU A 13 21.27 1.67 -21.18
N ALA A 14 21.26 2.89 -20.73
CA ALA A 14 20.18 3.31 -19.87
C ALA A 14 18.94 3.22 -20.74
N SER A 15 18.34 2.06 -20.73
CA SER A 15 17.02 1.93 -21.28
C SER A 15 16.12 2.68 -20.35
N GLY A 16 16.05 3.98 -20.55
CA GLY A 16 15.00 4.74 -19.96
C GLY A 16 13.73 4.21 -20.54
N VAL A 17 13.03 3.42 -19.74
CA VAL A 17 11.67 3.09 -20.08
C VAL A 17 10.96 4.42 -20.13
N PRO A 18 10.40 4.78 -21.29
CA PRO A 18 9.63 6.00 -21.32
C PRO A 18 8.46 5.79 -20.39
N ILE A 19 8.60 6.37 -19.25
CA ILE A 19 7.45 6.47 -18.38
C ILE A 19 6.60 7.52 -19.05
N GLY A 20 5.61 7.06 -19.79
CA GLY A 20 4.59 7.97 -20.27
C GLY A 20 3.96 8.69 -19.10
N PRO A 21 3.17 9.73 -19.34
CA PRO A 21 2.45 10.41 -18.27
C PRO A 21 1.58 9.39 -17.59
N GLY A 22 2.18 8.73 -16.62
CA GLY A 22 1.53 7.67 -15.91
C GLY A 22 0.93 8.18 -14.63
N TYR A 23 0.05 7.38 -14.11
CA TYR A 23 -0.44 7.60 -12.77
C TYR A 23 0.66 7.26 -11.78
N SER A 24 0.84 8.10 -10.79
CA SER A 24 1.72 7.79 -9.68
C SER A 24 0.94 6.98 -8.64
N ALA A 25 1.54 5.92 -8.17
CA ALA A 25 0.97 5.17 -7.06
C ALA A 25 1.32 5.88 -5.77
N VAL A 26 0.32 6.27 -5.02
CA VAL A 26 0.48 6.94 -3.75
C VAL A 26 -0.20 6.12 -2.66
N ARG A 27 0.50 5.92 -1.57
CA ARG A 27 -0.07 5.27 -0.41
C ARG A 27 -0.79 6.32 0.43
N ASP A 28 -2.08 6.12 0.60
CA ASP A 28 -2.93 7.00 1.39
C ASP A 28 -3.34 6.26 2.66
N CYS A 29 -2.94 6.79 3.79
CA CYS A 29 -3.14 6.13 5.08
C CYS A 29 -4.12 6.94 5.94
N ALA A 30 -5.06 6.23 6.53
CA ALA A 30 -5.99 6.81 7.49
C ALA A 30 -5.34 6.88 8.87
N ASP A 31 -6.06 7.40 9.83
CA ASP A 31 -5.61 7.46 11.21
C ASP A 31 -5.52 6.07 11.83
N PHE A 32 -4.87 5.97 12.98
CA PHE A 32 -4.65 4.70 13.65
C PHE A 32 -5.95 3.98 13.97
N VAL A 33 -5.94 2.68 13.75
CA VAL A 33 -7.00 1.77 14.17
C VAL A 33 -6.38 0.78 15.15
N GLU A 34 -7.04 0.55 16.25
CA GLU A 34 -6.59 -0.36 17.29
C GLU A 34 -7.60 -1.48 17.48
N ASN A 35 -7.10 -2.67 17.74
CA ASN A 35 -7.95 -3.80 18.10
C ASN A 35 -7.21 -4.74 19.03
N ALA A 36 -7.92 -5.24 20.02
CA ALA A 36 -7.41 -6.22 20.96
C ALA A 36 -7.95 -7.59 20.62
N GLY A 37 -7.14 -8.61 20.86
CA GLY A 37 -7.55 -9.99 20.73
C GLY A 37 -6.98 -10.81 21.89
N ALA A 38 -7.72 -11.79 22.34
CA ALA A 38 -7.30 -12.67 23.43
C ALA A 38 -7.45 -14.13 23.02
N GLY A 39 -6.61 -14.98 23.56
CA GLY A 39 -6.69 -16.41 23.29
C GLY A 39 -5.81 -17.21 24.22
N PRO A 40 -5.98 -18.53 24.24
CA PRO A 40 -5.18 -19.41 25.09
C PRO A 40 -3.72 -19.50 24.66
N THR A 41 -3.42 -19.16 23.42
CA THR A 41 -2.05 -19.11 22.91
C THR A 41 -1.78 -17.73 22.34
N GLU A 42 -0.51 -17.36 22.30
CA GLU A 42 -0.09 -16.11 21.71
C GLU A 42 -0.49 -16.02 20.22
N LYS A 43 -0.35 -17.13 19.51
CA LYS A 43 -0.71 -17.20 18.09
C LYS A 43 -2.20 -16.91 17.89
N GLU A 44 -3.06 -17.52 18.67
CA GLU A 44 -4.50 -17.30 18.56
C GLU A 44 -4.88 -15.88 18.92
N ALA A 45 -4.27 -15.33 19.96
CA ALA A 45 -4.51 -13.95 20.36
C ALA A 45 -4.10 -12.97 19.26
N LYS A 46 -2.97 -13.22 18.60
CA LYS A 46 -2.53 -12.41 17.45
C LYS A 46 -3.52 -12.47 16.29
N ILE A 47 -3.96 -13.67 15.96
CA ILE A 47 -4.92 -13.84 14.86
C ILE A 47 -6.20 -13.06 15.14
N LYS A 48 -6.71 -13.17 16.36
CA LYS A 48 -7.92 -12.44 16.74
C LYS A 48 -7.73 -10.93 16.71
N ALA A 49 -6.58 -10.45 17.18
CA ALA A 49 -6.28 -9.02 17.16
C ALA A 49 -6.22 -8.49 15.71
N LEU A 50 -5.58 -9.22 14.81
CA LEU A 50 -5.43 -8.83 13.43
C LEU A 50 -6.74 -8.96 12.65
N ASP A 51 -7.50 -10.00 12.87
CA ASP A 51 -8.82 -10.16 12.25
C ASP A 51 -9.77 -9.05 12.66
N GLY A 52 -9.80 -8.74 13.94
CA GLY A 52 -10.62 -7.66 14.44
C GLY A 52 -10.18 -6.29 13.91
N TRP A 53 -8.88 -6.09 13.78
CA TRP A 53 -8.34 -4.87 13.16
C TRP A 53 -8.84 -4.74 11.72
N THR A 54 -8.74 -5.80 10.94
CA THR A 54 -9.21 -5.80 9.55
C THR A 54 -10.70 -5.50 9.46
N LYS A 55 -11.49 -6.11 10.33
CA LYS A 55 -12.93 -5.85 10.36
C LYS A 55 -13.27 -4.42 10.70
N LYS A 56 -12.55 -3.84 11.66
CA LYS A 56 -12.73 -2.43 11.98
C LYS A 56 -12.42 -1.52 10.80
N VAL A 57 -11.36 -1.81 10.09
CA VAL A 57 -10.98 -1.04 8.90
C VAL A 57 -12.06 -1.15 7.82
N GLU A 58 -12.64 -2.32 7.64
CA GLU A 58 -13.72 -2.50 6.69
C GLU A 58 -14.95 -1.66 7.06
N THR A 59 -15.24 -1.51 8.35
CA THR A 59 -16.36 -0.68 8.79
C THR A 59 -16.13 0.80 8.51
N LEU A 60 -14.89 1.21 8.30
CA LEU A 60 -14.56 2.59 7.93
C LEU A 60 -14.72 2.83 6.43
N GLY A 61 -15.19 1.83 5.69
CA GLY A 61 -15.35 1.94 4.25
C GLY A 61 -14.09 1.69 3.44
N MET A 62 -13.05 1.20 4.07
CA MET A 62 -11.78 0.90 3.40
C MET A 62 -11.74 -0.58 3.02
N ALA A 63 -12.14 -0.88 1.80
CA ALA A 63 -12.09 -2.25 1.29
C ALA A 63 -10.67 -2.64 0.91
N GLN A 64 -10.36 -3.92 1.05
CA GLN A 64 -9.09 -4.52 0.60
C GLN A 64 -7.86 -3.99 1.33
N VAL A 65 -8.03 -3.48 2.52
CA VAL A 65 -6.89 -3.07 3.34
C VAL A 65 -6.34 -4.27 4.09
N ARG A 66 -5.04 -4.45 4.00
CA ARG A 66 -4.35 -5.55 4.66
C ARG A 66 -3.40 -5.02 5.71
N TRP A 67 -3.27 -5.78 6.77
CA TRP A 67 -2.32 -5.45 7.82
C TRP A 67 -0.90 -5.26 7.29
N GLN A 68 -0.48 -6.09 6.34
CA GLN A 68 0.86 -6.04 5.77
C GLN A 68 1.15 -4.72 5.06
N MET A 69 0.12 -4.04 4.60
CA MET A 69 0.24 -2.77 3.89
C MET A 69 0.03 -1.56 4.82
N ALA A 70 -0.31 -1.80 6.05
CA ALA A 70 -0.54 -0.73 7.01
C ALA A 70 0.76 -0.03 7.39
N ALA A 71 0.65 1.24 7.75
CA ALA A 71 1.78 2.02 8.23
C ALA A 71 1.84 2.00 9.76
N ASP A 72 3.04 2.14 10.28
CA ASP A 72 3.28 2.27 11.72
C ASP A 72 2.66 1.13 12.52
N ARG A 73 2.86 -0.08 12.06
CA ARG A 73 2.29 -1.28 12.66
C ARG A 73 2.92 -1.58 14.01
N SER A 74 2.08 -1.90 14.97
CA SER A 74 2.49 -2.37 16.28
C SER A 74 1.59 -3.54 16.69
N LEU A 75 2.18 -4.66 17.03
CA LEU A 75 1.48 -5.82 17.53
C LEU A 75 2.20 -6.27 18.80
N ARG A 76 1.55 -6.05 19.92
CA ARG A 76 2.10 -6.37 21.23
C ARG A 76 1.24 -7.40 21.91
N CYS A 77 1.89 -8.39 22.49
CA CYS A 77 1.20 -9.43 23.23
C CYS A 77 1.76 -9.53 24.65
N GLN A 78 0.89 -9.83 25.59
CA GLN A 78 1.28 -10.07 26.97
C GLN A 78 0.54 -11.28 27.50
N ALA A 79 1.23 -12.02 28.35
CA ALA A 79 0.62 -13.14 29.04
C ALA A 79 -0.26 -12.62 30.17
N ASN A 80 -1.41 -13.24 30.34
CA ASN A 80 -2.38 -12.82 31.33
C ASN A 80 -3.02 -14.08 31.95
N GLY A 81 -2.38 -14.65 32.98
CA GLY A 81 -2.96 -15.71 33.74
C GLY A 81 -3.39 -16.95 32.97
N GLY A 82 -2.53 -17.50 32.10
CA GLY A 82 -2.86 -18.68 31.30
C GLY A 82 -3.47 -18.37 29.95
N SER A 83 -3.66 -17.11 29.63
CA SER A 83 -4.07 -16.65 28.31
C SER A 83 -3.14 -15.54 27.85
N TYR A 84 -3.36 -15.09 26.61
CA TYR A 84 -2.59 -14.02 26.02
C TYR A 84 -3.51 -12.93 25.50
N ASP A 85 -3.12 -11.68 25.73
CA ASP A 85 -3.78 -10.53 25.17
C ASP A 85 -2.85 -9.88 24.17
N CYS A 86 -3.32 -9.68 22.94
CA CYS A 86 -2.57 -9.00 21.90
C CYS A 86 -3.27 -7.73 21.47
N PHE A 87 -2.48 -6.71 21.19
CA PHE A 87 -2.98 -5.40 20.77
C PHE A 87 -2.37 -5.08 19.42
N ALA A 88 -3.24 -4.93 18.43
CA ALA A 88 -2.85 -4.52 17.10
C ALA A 88 -3.18 -3.04 16.92
N ARG A 89 -2.21 -2.27 16.46
CA ARG A 89 -2.37 -0.85 16.20
C ARG A 89 -1.62 -0.51 14.94
N ALA A 90 -2.29 0.10 13.98
CA ALA A 90 -1.67 0.50 12.73
C ALA A 90 -2.57 1.50 12.01
N ARG A 91 -1.97 2.19 11.07
CA ARG A 91 -2.70 3.07 10.16
C ARG A 91 -3.05 2.30 8.90
N PRO A 92 -4.34 2.11 8.60
CA PRO A 92 -4.73 1.42 7.39
C PRO A 92 -4.40 2.27 6.16
N CYS A 93 -3.83 1.65 5.16
CA CYS A 93 -3.41 2.34 3.96
C CYS A 93 -4.02 1.69 2.72
N VAL A 94 -4.38 2.53 1.77
CA VAL A 94 -4.79 2.10 0.43
C VAL A 94 -3.83 2.68 -0.58
N ILE A 95 -3.68 2.00 -1.69
CA ILE A 95 -2.87 2.51 -2.79
C ILE A 95 -3.81 3.18 -3.77
N LYS A 96 -3.59 4.46 -3.98
CA LYS A 96 -4.34 5.24 -4.95
C LYS A 96 -3.47 5.56 -6.13
N GLN A 97 -4.06 5.51 -7.30
CA GLN A 97 -3.42 6.02 -8.49
C GLN A 97 -3.83 7.48 -8.65
N VAL A 98 -2.84 8.33 -8.65
CA VAL A 98 -3.06 9.76 -8.78
C VAL A 98 -2.57 10.20 -10.15
N ALA A 99 -3.43 10.85 -10.89
CA ALA A 99 -3.07 11.41 -12.18
C ALA A 99 -2.17 12.63 -12.00
N PRO A 100 -1.25 12.90 -12.93
CA PRO A 100 -0.48 14.13 -12.90
C PRO A 100 -1.38 15.36 -12.89
N GLU A 101 -0.93 16.43 -12.29
CA GLU A 101 -1.72 17.66 -12.19
C GLU A 101 -2.18 18.21 -13.54
N ASP A 102 -1.35 18.04 -14.54
CA ASP A 102 -1.66 18.49 -15.89
C ASP A 102 -2.40 17.44 -16.71
N TRP A 103 -2.75 16.33 -16.08
CA TRP A 103 -3.44 15.28 -16.78
C TRP A 103 -4.85 15.74 -17.14
N ARG A 104 -5.16 15.63 -18.41
CA ARG A 104 -6.51 15.87 -18.89
C ARG A 104 -6.93 14.73 -19.77
N PRO A 105 -8.17 14.29 -19.63
CA PRO A 105 -8.66 13.27 -20.53
C PRO A 105 -8.55 13.81 -21.96
N GLN A 106 -7.93 13.01 -22.78
CA GLN A 106 -7.76 13.37 -24.17
C GLN A 106 -9.02 13.06 -24.96
N TYR A 107 -10.10 13.56 -24.47
CA TYR A 107 -11.30 13.53 -25.27
C TYR A 107 -11.29 14.73 -26.18
N PRO A 108 -11.63 14.54 -27.44
CA PRO A 108 -11.90 15.70 -28.27
C PRO A 108 -12.97 16.51 -27.55
N ARG A 109 -12.69 17.74 -27.42
CA ARG A 109 -13.60 18.61 -26.70
C ARG A 109 -14.94 18.76 -27.30
N ASP A 110 -15.02 18.41 -28.48
CA ASP A 110 -16.20 18.43 -29.24
C ASP A 110 -16.78 17.08 -29.36
N VAL A 111 -16.30 16.18 -28.63
CA VAL A 111 -17.12 15.06 -28.44
C VAL A 111 -18.40 15.62 -27.99
N PRO A 112 -19.26 15.62 -28.90
CA PRO A 112 -20.52 16.18 -28.62
C PRO A 112 -21.01 15.42 -27.46
N SER A 113 -20.95 16.11 -26.69
CA SER A 113 -21.48 15.70 -25.66
C SER A 113 -22.64 15.05 -25.83
N THR A 114 -22.46 14.65 -26.45
CA THR A 114 -23.11 14.06 -26.56
C THR A 114 -24.02 13.81 -25.78
N ARG A 115 -24.22 14.13 -25.65
CA ARG A 115 -24.90 14.08 -25.11
C ARG A 115 -25.88 14.32 -25.41
N ARG A 116 -26.32 13.99 -25.58
CA ARG A 116 -27.06 14.14 -25.65
C ARG A 116 -27.65 14.15 -26.05
N PRO A 117 -28.29 14.07 -26.03
CA PRO A 117 -29.36 14.08 -26.14
C PRO A 117 -29.97 14.05 -26.25
#